data_768ae177431b2c274a27ef24aa29634c
#
_entry.id   768ae177431b2c274a27ef24aa29634c
#
_cell.length_a   1.000
_cell.length_b   1.000
_cell.length_c   1.000
_cell.angle_alpha   90.00
_cell.angle_beta   90.00
_cell.angle_gamma   90.00
#
_symmetry.space_group_name_H-M   'P 1'
#
loop_
_entity.id
_entity.type
_entity.pdbx_description
1 polymer ?
#
loop_
_entity_poly.entity_id
_entity_poly.type
_entity_poly.pdbx_seq_one_letter_code
_entity_poly.pdbx_strand_id
1 'polypeptide(L)'
;EKSEEPLRALVFDSRFDSYKGAIAYVRVKEGSLKVKDTIRMMHDSKDFEVTELGVFTPNLVPVRELPCGSVGCIAASIKNVRDCHVGDTVTLAERPAAEPLPGYRKAVSMVYCGLYPTESKDYENLRDALEKLNLNDAALEYEPETSLALGFGFRCGFLGLLHLEII
;
A
#
# COMPACT_ATOMS: atom_id res chain seq x y z
N GLU A 1 -9.72 -7.76 26.74
CA GLU A 1 -9.06 -8.51 25.67
C GLU A 1 -9.93 -8.45 24.43
N LYS A 2 -9.34 -7.97 23.33
CA LYS A 2 -10.08 -7.65 22.10
C LYS A 2 -9.99 -8.77 21.04
N SER A 3 -9.70 -9.99 21.46
CA SER A 3 -9.53 -11.14 20.54
C SER A 3 -10.86 -11.67 19.97
N GLU A 4 -12.00 -11.42 20.66
CA GLU A 4 -13.32 -11.84 20.21
C GLU A 4 -14.08 -10.78 19.40
N GLU A 5 -13.52 -9.57 19.33
CA GLU A 5 -14.07 -8.48 18.55
C GLU A 5 -13.94 -8.75 17.03
N PRO A 6 -14.73 -8.10 16.19
CA PRO A 6 -14.52 -8.13 14.74
C PRO A 6 -13.08 -7.74 14.39
N LEU A 7 -12.50 -8.42 13.40
CA LEU A 7 -11.14 -8.11 12.96
C LEU A 7 -10.99 -6.65 12.59
N ARG A 8 -10.00 -6.00 13.18
CA ARG A 8 -9.45 -4.72 12.73
C ARG A 8 -7.94 -4.78 12.70
N ALA A 9 -7.37 -4.78 11.51
CA ALA A 9 -5.94 -4.73 11.30
C ALA A 9 -5.58 -3.48 10.50
N LEU A 10 -4.58 -2.73 10.98
CA LEU A 10 -4.11 -1.50 10.33
C LEU A 10 -3.01 -1.83 9.33
N VAL A 11 -3.18 -1.42 8.09
CA VAL A 11 -2.14 -1.48 7.06
C VAL A 11 -1.16 -0.34 7.32
N PHE A 12 0.09 -0.65 7.62
CA PHE A 12 1.11 0.38 7.87
C PHE A 12 2.15 0.48 6.75
N ASP A 13 2.21 -0.53 5.86
CA ASP A 13 3.08 -0.54 4.69
C ASP A 13 2.53 -1.52 3.65
N SER A 14 3.00 -1.43 2.41
CA SER A 14 2.67 -2.38 1.35
C SER A 14 3.86 -2.56 0.40
N ARG A 15 3.96 -3.72 -0.18
CA ARG A 15 4.97 -4.07 -1.18
C ARG A 15 4.33 -4.83 -2.33
N PHE A 16 4.77 -4.57 -3.54
CA PHE A 16 4.37 -5.35 -4.69
C PHE A 16 5.34 -6.51 -4.93
N ASP A 17 4.77 -7.70 -5.11
CA ASP A 17 5.47 -8.90 -5.53
C ASP A 17 4.87 -9.38 -6.85
N SER A 18 5.71 -9.68 -7.84
CA SER A 18 5.26 -10.05 -9.19
C SER A 18 4.45 -11.36 -9.24
N TYR A 19 4.62 -12.24 -8.24
CA TYR A 19 3.92 -13.52 -8.15
C TYR A 19 2.71 -13.47 -7.22
N LYS A 20 2.80 -12.75 -6.10
CA LYS A 20 1.78 -12.71 -5.04
C LYS A 20 0.86 -11.49 -5.13
N GLY A 21 1.20 -10.51 -5.96
CA GLY A 21 0.51 -9.23 -6.02
C GLY A 21 0.94 -8.29 -4.88
N ALA A 22 0.07 -7.39 -4.47
CA ALA A 22 0.34 -6.52 -3.34
C ALA A 22 0.31 -7.33 -2.03
N ILE A 23 1.37 -7.17 -1.24
CA ILE A 23 1.51 -7.73 0.11
C ILE A 23 1.31 -6.59 1.08
N ALA A 24 0.28 -6.67 1.92
CA ALA A 24 0.00 -5.68 2.96
C ALA A 24 0.73 -6.04 4.25
N TYR A 25 1.45 -5.10 4.83
CA TYR A 25 2.02 -5.21 6.16
C TYR A 25 1.04 -4.65 7.17
N VAL A 26 0.62 -5.48 8.12
CA VAL A 26 -0.48 -5.14 9.02
C VAL A 26 -0.13 -5.34 10.48
N ARG A 27 -0.78 -4.54 11.32
CA ARG A 27 -0.86 -4.77 12.75
C ARG A 27 -2.30 -5.09 13.14
N VAL A 28 -2.53 -6.31 13.63
CA VAL A 28 -3.82 -6.74 14.15
C VAL A 28 -4.09 -6.06 15.49
N LYS A 29 -5.12 -5.24 15.55
CA LYS A 29 -5.53 -4.51 16.76
C LYS A 29 -6.63 -5.23 17.53
N GLU A 30 -7.53 -5.90 16.82
CA GLU A 30 -8.69 -6.61 17.36
C GLU A 30 -9.00 -7.82 16.48
N GLY A 31 -9.55 -8.86 17.08
CA GLY A 31 -9.86 -10.11 16.40
C GLY A 31 -8.61 -10.90 15.99
N SER A 32 -8.77 -11.79 15.06
CA SER A 32 -7.69 -12.59 14.44
C SER A 32 -7.97 -12.79 12.95
N LEU A 33 -6.93 -13.12 12.20
CA LEU A 33 -6.98 -13.35 10.78
C LEU A 33 -6.33 -14.70 10.44
N LYS A 34 -6.98 -15.49 9.60
CA LYS A 34 -6.52 -16.82 9.18
C LYS A 34 -6.32 -16.89 7.67
N VAL A 35 -5.48 -17.82 7.25
CA VAL A 35 -5.36 -18.17 5.83
C VAL A 35 -6.70 -18.73 5.34
N LYS A 36 -7.14 -18.30 4.15
CA LYS A 36 -8.43 -18.54 3.49
C LYS A 36 -9.59 -17.68 4.00
N ASP A 37 -9.39 -16.84 4.99
CA ASP A 37 -10.40 -15.84 5.31
C ASP A 37 -10.61 -14.87 4.13
N THR A 38 -11.82 -14.42 3.94
CA THR A 38 -12.12 -13.31 3.02
C THR A 38 -12.04 -12.01 3.79
N ILE A 39 -11.04 -11.20 3.46
CA ILE A 39 -10.84 -9.88 4.04
C ILE A 39 -11.51 -8.80 3.18
N ARG A 40 -11.89 -7.71 3.84
CA ARG A 40 -12.36 -6.48 3.22
C ARG A 40 -11.42 -5.33 3.54
N MET A 41 -10.95 -4.64 2.51
CA MET A 41 -10.29 -3.34 2.63
C MET A 41 -11.38 -2.30 2.85
N MET A 42 -11.37 -1.63 4.00
CA MET A 42 -12.52 -0.76 4.38
C MET A 42 -12.57 0.54 3.58
N HIS A 43 -11.44 1.01 3.05
CA HIS A 43 -11.39 2.22 2.24
C HIS A 43 -12.19 2.08 0.94
N ASP A 44 -11.95 1.01 0.18
CA ASP A 44 -12.56 0.79 -1.13
C ASP A 44 -13.70 -0.24 -1.08
N SER A 45 -13.97 -0.84 0.08
CA SER A 45 -14.96 -1.92 0.27
C SER A 45 -14.74 -3.11 -0.68
N LYS A 46 -13.49 -3.42 -1.00
CA LYS A 46 -13.11 -4.55 -1.85
C LYS A 46 -12.74 -5.76 -1.02
N ASP A 47 -13.19 -6.92 -1.47
CA ASP A 47 -12.98 -8.20 -0.79
C ASP A 47 -11.89 -9.00 -1.49
N PHE A 48 -11.02 -9.65 -0.69
CA PHE A 48 -9.92 -10.50 -1.16
C PHE A 48 -9.77 -11.73 -0.28
N GLU A 49 -9.48 -12.88 -0.89
CA GLU A 49 -9.15 -14.09 -0.14
C GLU A 49 -7.68 -14.09 0.28
N VAL A 50 -7.43 -14.36 1.55
CA VAL A 50 -6.07 -14.48 2.10
C VAL A 50 -5.44 -15.77 1.63
N THR A 51 -4.39 -15.66 0.82
CA THR A 51 -3.63 -16.82 0.31
C THR A 51 -2.50 -17.22 1.24
N GLU A 52 -1.82 -16.23 1.83
CA GLU A 52 -0.71 -16.45 2.77
C GLU A 52 -0.70 -15.39 3.86
N LEU A 53 -0.25 -15.81 5.04
CA LEU A 53 0.10 -14.95 6.16
C LEU A 53 1.55 -15.22 6.58
N GLY A 54 2.23 -14.18 7.05
CA GLY A 54 3.60 -14.31 7.53
C GLY A 54 3.93 -13.35 8.66
N VAL A 55 4.94 -13.71 9.42
CA VAL A 55 5.57 -12.87 10.46
C VAL A 55 7.07 -12.77 10.20
N PHE A 56 7.70 -11.72 10.71
CA PHE A 56 9.14 -11.50 10.57
C PHE A 56 9.90 -11.90 11.83
N THR A 57 10.88 -12.85 11.69
CA THR A 57 11.69 -13.36 12.82
C THR A 57 13.11 -13.81 12.39
N PRO A 58 14.06 -13.00 11.96
CA PRO A 58 14.03 -11.76 11.18
C PRO A 58 13.55 -11.96 9.74
N ASN A 59 13.58 -13.20 9.23
CA ASN A 59 13.07 -13.56 7.91
C ASN A 59 11.56 -13.75 7.95
N LEU A 60 10.92 -13.66 6.79
CA LEU A 60 9.50 -13.94 6.65
C LEU A 60 9.24 -15.43 6.90
N VAL A 61 8.46 -15.74 7.93
CA VAL A 61 8.02 -17.08 8.28
C VAL A 61 6.51 -17.20 8.04
N PRO A 62 6.07 -18.16 7.23
CA PRO A 62 4.65 -18.39 7.01
C PRO A 62 3.95 -18.85 8.30
N VAL A 63 2.76 -18.29 8.54
CA VAL A 63 1.90 -18.66 9.66
C VAL A 63 0.48 -18.94 9.18
N ARG A 64 -0.30 -19.66 9.98
CA ARG A 64 -1.70 -19.97 9.64
C ARG A 64 -2.68 -18.92 10.15
N GLU A 65 -2.27 -18.17 11.17
CA GLU A 65 -3.10 -17.20 11.86
C GLU A 65 -2.25 -16.03 12.35
N LEU A 66 -2.81 -14.82 12.28
CA LEU A 66 -2.30 -13.61 12.94
C LEU A 66 -3.28 -13.24 14.07
N PRO A 67 -2.98 -13.55 15.34
CA PRO A 67 -3.81 -13.18 16.47
C PRO A 67 -3.76 -11.69 16.78
N CYS A 68 -4.68 -11.22 17.62
CA CYS A 68 -4.69 -9.87 18.15
C CYS A 68 -3.33 -9.47 18.73
N GLY A 69 -2.86 -8.27 18.39
CA GLY A 69 -1.55 -7.74 18.79
C GLY A 69 -0.40 -8.10 17.86
N SER A 70 -0.59 -9.03 16.93
CA SER A 70 0.45 -9.45 15.98
C SER A 70 0.77 -8.37 14.95
N VAL A 71 2.03 -8.39 14.50
CA VAL A 71 2.50 -7.68 13.30
C VAL A 71 2.92 -8.73 12.29
N GLY A 72 2.40 -8.61 11.08
CA GLY A 72 2.68 -9.58 10.02
C GLY A 72 2.35 -9.05 8.63
N CYS A 73 2.37 -9.92 7.66
CA CYS A 73 1.99 -9.59 6.30
C CYS A 73 0.85 -10.50 5.79
N ILE A 74 0.08 -9.93 4.89
CA ILE A 74 -1.04 -10.57 4.20
C ILE A 74 -0.75 -10.57 2.70
N ALA A 75 -0.76 -11.75 2.08
CA ALA A 75 -0.88 -11.89 0.65
C ALA A 75 -2.30 -12.35 0.32
N ALA A 76 -3.01 -11.60 -0.51
CA ALA A 76 -4.41 -11.85 -0.86
C ALA A 76 -4.68 -11.68 -2.37
N SER A 77 -3.68 -11.96 -3.21
CA SER A 77 -3.76 -11.84 -4.67
C SER A 77 -4.29 -10.48 -5.16
N ILE A 78 -3.99 -9.41 -4.43
CA ILE A 78 -4.35 -8.04 -4.78
C ILE A 78 -3.51 -7.62 -5.97
N LYS A 79 -4.09 -7.59 -7.16
CA LYS A 79 -3.36 -7.31 -8.41
C LYS A 79 -2.99 -5.85 -8.58
N ASN A 80 -3.80 -4.96 -8.04
CA ASN A 80 -3.57 -3.52 -8.12
C ASN A 80 -3.14 -2.99 -6.76
N VAL A 81 -1.93 -2.43 -6.68
CA VAL A 81 -1.39 -1.83 -5.45
C VAL A 81 -2.27 -0.69 -4.95
N ARG A 82 -2.96 0.00 -5.84
CA ARG A 82 -3.93 1.05 -5.47
C ARG A 82 -5.10 0.55 -4.63
N ASP A 83 -5.32 -0.76 -4.58
CA ASP A 83 -6.34 -1.39 -3.74
C ASP A 83 -5.81 -1.72 -2.32
N CYS A 84 -4.54 -1.42 -2.04
CA CYS A 84 -3.89 -1.62 -0.75
C CYS A 84 -3.29 -0.30 -0.25
N HIS A 85 -4.11 0.49 0.43
CA HIS A 85 -3.69 1.80 0.93
C HIS A 85 -3.05 1.70 2.31
N VAL A 86 -1.90 2.36 2.48
CA VAL A 86 -1.30 2.55 3.81
C VAL A 86 -2.24 3.43 4.66
N GLY A 87 -2.52 2.97 5.87
CA GLY A 87 -3.50 3.60 6.76
C GLY A 87 -4.92 3.03 6.66
N ASP A 88 -5.17 2.13 5.70
CA ASP A 88 -6.46 1.44 5.61
C ASP A 88 -6.64 0.40 6.72
N THR A 89 -7.88 0.02 6.95
CA THR A 89 -8.27 -1.02 7.89
C THR A 89 -8.72 -2.26 7.14
N VAL A 90 -8.12 -3.38 7.50
CA VAL A 90 -8.55 -4.71 7.05
C VAL A 90 -9.52 -5.28 8.07
N THR A 91 -10.67 -5.76 7.60
CA THR A 91 -11.66 -6.50 8.40
C THR A 91 -12.07 -7.79 7.71
N LEU A 92 -12.82 -8.67 8.39
CA LEU A 92 -13.40 -9.86 7.75
C LEU A 92 -14.66 -9.47 6.97
N ALA A 93 -14.81 -9.98 5.75
CA ALA A 93 -15.98 -9.74 4.92
C ALA A 93 -17.27 -10.33 5.53
N GLU A 94 -17.16 -11.48 6.21
CA GLU A 94 -18.28 -12.15 6.85
C GLU A 94 -18.75 -11.46 8.13
N ARG A 95 -17.82 -10.81 8.87
CA ARG A 95 -18.10 -10.09 10.11
C ARG A 95 -17.35 -8.77 10.10
N PRO A 96 -17.77 -7.80 9.28
CA PRO A 96 -17.08 -6.54 9.14
C PRO A 96 -17.17 -5.70 10.42
N ALA A 97 -16.09 -5.00 10.74
CA ALA A 97 -16.10 -4.00 11.79
C ALA A 97 -16.97 -2.81 11.38
N ALA A 98 -17.64 -2.20 12.35
CA ALA A 98 -18.53 -1.06 12.10
C ALA A 98 -17.77 0.21 11.69
N GLU A 99 -16.56 0.41 12.23
CA GLU A 99 -15.73 1.60 11.99
C GLU A 99 -14.29 1.23 11.72
N PRO A 100 -13.62 1.91 10.77
CA PRO A 100 -12.20 1.71 10.54
C PRO A 100 -11.38 2.19 11.74
N LEU A 101 -10.16 1.68 11.86
CA LEU A 101 -9.18 2.22 12.79
C LEU A 101 -8.84 3.66 12.39
N PRO A 102 -8.48 4.54 13.35
CA PRO A 102 -7.88 5.82 13.00
C PRO A 102 -6.61 5.55 12.21
N GLY A 103 -6.69 5.79 10.90
CA GLY A 103 -5.60 5.57 9.97
C GLY A 103 -4.47 6.60 10.15
N TYR A 104 -3.35 6.35 9.50
CA TYR A 104 -2.33 7.37 9.33
C TYR A 104 -2.91 8.52 8.51
N ARG A 105 -2.59 9.75 8.89
CA ARG A 105 -2.82 10.87 7.97
C ARG A 105 -1.93 10.63 6.75
N LYS A 106 -2.52 10.69 5.55
CA LYS A 106 -1.72 10.69 4.32
C LYS A 106 -0.66 11.77 4.47
N ALA A 107 0.60 11.38 4.33
CA ALA A 107 1.67 12.35 4.34
C ALA A 107 1.48 13.27 3.13
N VAL A 108 1.55 14.57 3.36
CA VAL A 108 1.39 15.57 2.30
C VAL A 108 2.76 15.85 1.71
N SER A 109 2.86 15.88 0.39
CA SER A 109 4.09 16.25 -0.29
C SER A 109 4.50 17.67 0.10
N MET A 110 5.76 17.83 0.50
CA MET A 110 6.33 19.11 0.96
C MET A 110 7.25 19.76 -0.07
N VAL A 111 7.80 18.95 -0.98
CA VAL A 111 8.70 19.38 -2.05
C VAL A 111 8.13 18.93 -3.37
N TYR A 112 8.11 19.82 -4.34
CA TYR A 112 7.64 19.52 -5.69
C TYR A 112 8.74 19.81 -6.70
N CYS A 113 8.89 18.95 -7.71
CA CYS A 113 9.71 19.21 -8.87
C CYS A 113 9.05 18.70 -10.16
N GLY A 114 9.40 19.32 -11.28
CA GLY A 114 9.05 18.83 -12.60
C GLY A 114 10.11 17.86 -13.11
N LEU A 115 9.69 16.70 -13.58
CA LEU A 115 10.52 15.72 -14.28
C LEU A 115 10.15 15.73 -15.76
N TYR A 116 11.12 16.02 -16.60
CA TYR A 116 10.93 16.10 -18.05
C TYR A 116 11.94 15.18 -18.74
N PRO A 117 11.50 14.36 -19.73
CA PRO A 117 12.43 13.55 -20.47
C PRO A 117 13.34 14.45 -21.34
N THR A 118 14.59 14.06 -21.51
CA THR A 118 15.53 14.78 -22.38
C THR A 118 15.07 14.78 -23.84
N GLU A 119 14.45 13.68 -24.27
CA GLU A 119 13.86 13.54 -25.60
C GLU A 119 12.36 13.25 -25.47
N SER A 120 11.53 13.93 -26.24
CA SER A 120 10.07 13.83 -26.16
C SER A 120 9.54 12.40 -26.40
N LYS A 121 10.28 11.57 -27.17
CA LYS A 121 9.94 10.16 -27.40
C LYS A 121 10.00 9.30 -26.14
N ASP A 122 10.74 9.73 -25.10
CA ASP A 122 10.90 8.99 -23.85
C ASP A 122 9.85 9.32 -22.80
N TYR A 123 8.83 10.11 -23.15
CA TYR A 123 7.73 10.46 -22.22
C TYR A 123 7.01 9.22 -21.69
N GLU A 124 6.69 8.25 -22.56
CA GLU A 124 6.03 7.01 -22.18
C GLU A 124 6.91 6.15 -21.25
N ASN A 125 8.22 6.09 -21.52
CA ASN A 125 9.18 5.38 -20.67
C ASN A 125 9.26 6.02 -19.28
N LEU A 126 9.23 7.35 -19.19
CA LEU A 126 9.22 8.09 -17.92
C LEU A 126 7.93 7.82 -17.14
N ARG A 127 6.77 7.81 -17.81
CA ARG A 127 5.48 7.47 -17.20
C ARG A 127 5.51 6.06 -16.58
N ASP A 128 5.95 5.07 -17.38
CA ASP A 128 6.01 3.68 -16.93
C ASP A 128 7.00 3.49 -15.77
N ALA A 129 8.10 4.25 -15.76
CA ALA A 129 9.06 4.25 -14.67
C ALA A 129 8.43 4.82 -13.37
N LEU A 130 7.72 5.95 -13.47
CA LEU A 130 7.02 6.56 -12.32
C LEU A 130 5.90 5.65 -11.79
N GLU A 131 5.15 4.97 -12.67
CA GLU A 131 4.17 3.98 -12.25
C GLU A 131 4.80 2.84 -11.45
N LYS A 132 5.88 2.26 -11.96
CA LYS A 132 6.61 1.18 -11.26
C LYS A 132 7.17 1.65 -9.92
N LEU A 133 7.70 2.86 -9.88
CA LEU A 133 8.24 3.44 -8.65
C LEU A 133 7.15 3.67 -7.61
N ASN A 134 6.01 4.21 -8.01
CA ASN A 134 4.85 4.45 -7.14
C ASN A 134 4.26 3.14 -6.56
N LEU A 135 4.47 1.99 -7.22
CA LEU A 135 4.09 0.69 -6.67
C LEU A 135 4.86 0.34 -5.38
N ASN A 136 6.09 0.81 -5.25
CA ASN A 136 6.95 0.54 -4.10
C ASN A 136 7.06 1.72 -3.14
N ASP A 137 6.71 2.91 -3.59
CA ASP A 137 6.73 4.15 -2.81
C ASP A 137 5.38 4.86 -2.88
N ALA A 138 4.50 4.53 -1.95
CA ALA A 138 3.16 5.12 -1.86
C ALA A 138 3.17 6.62 -1.49
N ALA A 139 4.31 7.17 -1.09
CA ALA A 139 4.47 8.58 -0.75
C ALA A 139 4.79 9.45 -1.98
N LEU A 140 5.26 8.84 -3.06
CA LEU A 140 5.47 9.54 -4.33
C LEU A 140 4.11 9.91 -4.95
N GLU A 141 3.91 11.19 -5.19
CA GLU A 141 2.77 11.69 -5.96
C GLU A 141 3.28 12.22 -7.29
N TYR A 142 2.56 11.96 -8.38
CA TYR A 142 2.90 12.53 -9.68
C TYR A 142 1.65 12.79 -10.51
N GLU A 143 1.69 13.85 -11.28
CA GLU A 143 0.64 14.24 -12.22
C GLU A 143 1.26 14.72 -13.53
N PRO A 144 0.62 14.52 -14.69
CA PRO A 144 1.10 15.07 -15.96
C PRO A 144 1.19 16.59 -15.90
N GLU A 145 2.29 17.13 -16.42
CA GLU A 145 2.54 18.57 -16.51
C GLU A 145 3.09 18.93 -17.89
N THR A 146 2.81 20.13 -18.34
CA THR A 146 3.32 20.65 -19.61
C THR A 146 4.05 21.96 -19.38
N SER A 147 5.31 22.03 -19.83
CA SER A 147 6.11 23.25 -19.83
C SER A 147 6.27 23.78 -21.26
N LEU A 148 6.12 25.09 -21.42
CA LEU A 148 6.36 25.74 -22.72
C LEU A 148 7.81 25.56 -23.22
N ALA A 149 8.77 25.47 -22.29
CA ALA A 149 10.19 25.32 -22.59
C ALA A 149 10.66 23.86 -22.69
N LEU A 150 10.09 22.97 -21.88
CA LEU A 150 10.57 21.59 -21.73
C LEU A 150 9.63 20.52 -22.32
N GLY A 151 8.43 20.92 -22.76
CA GLY A 151 7.42 20.04 -23.31
C GLY A 151 6.63 19.28 -22.25
N PHE A 152 6.30 18.01 -22.55
CA PHE A 152 5.50 17.16 -21.65
C PHE A 152 6.40 16.47 -20.62
N GLY A 153 5.93 16.46 -19.39
CA GLY A 153 6.60 15.83 -18.26
C GLY A 153 5.63 15.52 -17.13
N PHE A 154 6.15 15.42 -15.92
CA PHE A 154 5.37 15.12 -14.73
C PHE A 154 5.78 16.05 -13.59
N ARG A 155 4.79 16.61 -12.90
CA ARG A 155 4.98 17.25 -11.61
C ARG A 155 4.97 16.18 -10.54
N CYS A 156 6.08 16.04 -9.83
CA CYS A 156 6.26 15.04 -8.77
C CYS A 156 6.30 15.72 -7.41
N GLY A 157 5.62 15.10 -6.44
CA GLY A 157 5.57 15.53 -5.05
C GLY A 157 6.31 14.55 -4.15
N PHE A 158 7.12 15.08 -3.24
CA PHE A 158 7.98 14.34 -2.33
C PHE A 158 7.75 14.78 -0.89
N LEU A 159 7.97 13.87 0.08
CA LEU A 159 7.85 14.18 1.51
C LEU A 159 8.88 15.21 1.99
N GLY A 160 10.01 15.32 1.29
CA GLY A 160 11.10 16.23 1.62
C GLY A 160 12.27 16.06 0.66
N LEU A 161 13.34 16.84 0.87
CA LEU A 161 14.53 16.80 0.00
C LEU A 161 15.22 15.43 0.00
N LEU A 162 15.31 14.76 1.15
CA LEU A 162 15.91 13.43 1.24
C LEU A 162 15.12 12.40 0.42
N HIS A 163 13.79 12.47 0.44
CA HIS A 163 12.95 11.61 -0.38
C HIS A 163 13.19 11.86 -1.87
N LEU A 164 13.29 13.13 -2.28
CA LEU A 164 13.60 13.52 -3.66
C LEU A 164 15.00 13.02 -4.11
N GLU A 165 15.99 13.01 -3.23
CA GLU A 165 17.34 12.53 -3.55
C GLU A 165 17.42 11.00 -3.71
N ILE A 166 16.53 10.26 -3.03
CA ILE A 166 16.50 8.80 -3.09
C ILE A 166 15.77 8.31 -4.36
N ILE A 167 14.74 9.04 -4.79
CA ILE A 167 13.95 8.75 -5.98
C ILE A 167 14.71 9.15 -7.25
#